data_cbc639201cc4b769f97c09aed520b4b9
#
_entry.id   cbc639201cc4b769f97c09aed520b4b9
#
_cell.length_a   1.000
_cell.length_b   1.000
_cell.length_c   1.000
_cell.angle_alpha   90.00
_cell.angle_beta   90.00
_cell.angle_gamma   90.00
#
_symmetry.space_group_name_H-M   'P 1'
#
loop_
_entity.id
_entity.type
_entity.pdbx_description
1 polymer ?
#
loop_
_entity_poly.entity_id
_entity_poly.type
_entity_poly.pdbx_seq_one_letter_code
_entity_poly.pdbx_strand_id
1 'polypeptide(L)'
;MSRRALLLLPLALAGCTVLPDRPNIPVRRFTLNPERPTRRTAPRGAAVLLIRRVRGVPGLQELGLRRAEADGGFAIAPWDEWLAPPSDLAEAALRSWLQASGLFSAVVAPGSRAEHTLVLEAQLTVLDYAPAANEARAGLAGVLLLERSLSSRVLLTFDVRGRAPLAAGADAPAAAAAMQAALGDAFAELERAFVAGLAGASAAR
;
A
#
# COMPACT_ATOMS: atom_id res chain seq x y z
N MET A 1 65.56 18.09 -27.16
CA MET A 1 64.17 18.11 -26.60
C MET A 1 63.55 19.47 -26.99
N SER A 2 62.55 19.43 -27.81
CA SER A 2 62.04 20.63 -28.51
C SER A 2 61.17 21.48 -27.58
N ARG A 3 61.46 22.79 -27.48
CA ARG A 3 60.70 23.78 -26.67
C ARG A 3 59.19 23.81 -26.98
N ARG A 4 58.74 23.19 -28.07
CA ARG A 4 57.35 23.08 -28.50
C ARG A 4 56.55 22.03 -27.74
N ALA A 5 57.20 21.06 -27.12
CA ALA A 5 56.52 19.96 -26.34
C ALA A 5 56.13 20.45 -24.91
N LEU A 6 56.79 21.51 -24.42
CA LEU A 6 56.52 21.99 -23.04
C LEU A 6 55.32 22.92 -22.93
N LEU A 7 54.79 23.44 -24.06
CA LEU A 7 53.62 24.35 -24.10
C LEU A 7 52.27 23.63 -24.24
N LEU A 8 52.27 22.33 -24.54
CA LEU A 8 51.03 21.52 -24.64
C LEU A 8 50.64 20.80 -23.34
N LEU A 9 51.52 20.79 -22.33
CA LEU A 9 51.28 20.10 -21.07
C LEU A 9 50.20 20.78 -20.16
N PRO A 10 50.05 22.15 -20.11
CA PRO A 10 49.02 22.76 -19.29
C PRO A 10 47.60 22.69 -19.87
N LEU A 11 47.45 22.37 -21.16
CA LEU A 11 46.12 22.29 -21.80
C LEU A 11 45.38 20.99 -21.48
N ALA A 12 46.10 19.94 -21.06
CA ALA A 12 45.49 18.65 -20.71
C ALA A 12 44.94 18.60 -19.29
N LEU A 13 45.27 19.56 -18.41
CA LEU A 13 44.76 19.61 -17.05
C LEU A 13 43.48 20.49 -16.91
N ALA A 14 43.08 21.25 -17.94
CA ALA A 14 41.90 22.10 -17.90
C ALA A 14 40.58 21.38 -18.24
N GLY A 15 40.64 20.08 -18.52
CA GLY A 15 39.48 19.30 -19.04
C GLY A 15 38.57 18.66 -17.98
N CYS A 16 38.83 18.81 -16.69
CA CYS A 16 38.15 17.99 -15.67
C CYS A 16 36.96 18.66 -14.93
N THR A 17 36.45 19.79 -15.39
CA THR A 17 35.33 20.48 -14.69
C THR A 17 34.15 20.85 -15.57
N VAL A 18 33.80 20.06 -16.56
CA VAL A 18 32.65 20.32 -17.46
C VAL A 18 31.47 19.38 -17.21
N LEU A 19 31.42 18.67 -16.08
CA LEU A 19 30.18 18.00 -15.69
C LEU A 19 29.32 19.03 -14.93
N PRO A 20 28.13 19.35 -15.47
CA PRO A 20 27.20 20.22 -14.75
C PRO A 20 26.91 19.61 -13.39
N ASP A 21 26.98 20.43 -12.36
CA ASP A 21 26.64 20.07 -11.00
C ASP A 21 25.18 19.59 -11.00
N ARG A 22 24.96 18.28 -10.83
CA ARG A 22 23.60 17.73 -10.77
C ARG A 22 23.06 18.03 -9.38
N PRO A 23 21.98 18.82 -9.27
CA PRO A 23 21.38 19.07 -7.97
C PRO A 23 21.04 17.73 -7.33
N ASN A 24 21.54 17.49 -6.12
CA ASN A 24 21.16 16.34 -5.31
C ASN A 24 19.74 16.56 -4.80
N ILE A 25 18.74 16.01 -5.49
CA ILE A 25 17.34 16.06 -5.07
C ILE A 25 17.13 14.94 -4.03
N PRO A 26 16.86 15.27 -2.77
CA PRO A 26 16.66 14.26 -1.74
C PRO A 26 15.38 13.46 -2.02
N VAL A 27 15.48 12.14 -1.95
CA VAL A 27 14.30 11.26 -2.01
C VAL A 27 13.56 11.34 -0.68
N ARG A 28 12.26 11.68 -0.74
CA ARG A 28 11.36 11.66 0.41
C ARG A 28 10.64 10.33 0.47
N ARG A 29 10.58 9.71 1.66
CA ARG A 29 9.90 8.42 1.85
C ARG A 29 8.75 8.53 2.82
N PHE A 30 7.63 7.94 2.43
CA PHE A 30 6.37 7.96 3.16
C PHE A 30 6.02 6.55 3.65
N THR A 31 5.40 6.48 4.82
CA THR A 31 4.79 5.25 5.33
C THR A 31 3.34 5.16 4.86
N LEU A 32 2.79 3.95 4.84
CA LEU A 32 1.38 3.69 4.52
C LEU A 32 0.77 2.95 5.71
N ASN A 33 0.27 3.70 6.67
CA ASN A 33 -0.26 3.16 7.92
C ASN A 33 -1.51 3.93 8.35
N PRO A 34 -2.67 3.69 7.70
CA PRO A 34 -3.92 4.36 8.08
C PRO A 34 -4.31 3.99 9.52
N GLU A 35 -4.66 4.99 10.30
CA GLU A 35 -5.10 4.78 11.67
C GLU A 35 -6.57 4.38 11.72
N ARG A 36 -6.85 3.32 12.49
CA ARG A 36 -8.22 2.95 12.80
C ARG A 36 -8.76 3.82 13.94
N PRO A 37 -9.93 4.47 13.77
CA PRO A 37 -10.45 5.44 14.74
C PRO A 37 -10.66 4.89 16.15
N THR A 38 -10.97 3.59 16.29
CA THR A 38 -11.24 2.95 17.56
C THR A 38 -10.65 1.55 17.64
N ARG A 39 -10.17 1.14 18.81
CA ARG A 39 -9.80 -0.26 19.10
C ARG A 39 -10.96 -0.98 19.77
N ARG A 40 -11.19 -2.22 19.37
CA ARG A 40 -12.18 -3.11 19.96
C ARG A 40 -11.52 -4.41 20.40
N THR A 41 -12.04 -4.99 21.48
CA THR A 41 -11.60 -6.30 21.97
C THR A 41 -12.45 -7.39 21.32
N ALA A 42 -11.82 -8.45 20.86
CA ALA A 42 -12.51 -9.59 20.29
C ALA A 42 -13.31 -10.35 21.37
N PRO A 43 -14.51 -10.85 21.03
CA PRO A 43 -15.27 -11.71 21.93
C PRO A 43 -14.54 -13.05 22.17
N ARG A 44 -14.85 -13.70 23.27
CA ARG A 44 -14.33 -15.05 23.56
C ARG A 44 -14.74 -16.03 22.44
N GLY A 45 -13.79 -16.82 21.97
CA GLY A 45 -14.02 -17.79 20.89
C GLY A 45 -14.04 -17.19 19.49
N ALA A 46 -13.69 -15.92 19.33
CA ALA A 46 -13.48 -15.33 18.00
C ALA A 46 -12.38 -16.12 17.25
N ALA A 47 -12.57 -16.27 15.94
CA ALA A 47 -11.64 -16.99 15.09
C ALA A 47 -10.26 -16.31 14.99
N VAL A 48 -9.23 -17.06 14.68
CA VAL A 48 -7.93 -16.55 14.24
C VAL A 48 -7.95 -16.39 12.73
N LEU A 49 -7.52 -15.23 12.24
CA LEU A 49 -7.39 -14.91 10.83
C LEU A 49 -5.93 -15.02 10.39
N LEU A 50 -5.65 -15.82 9.38
CA LEU A 50 -4.39 -15.77 8.63
C LEU A 50 -4.54 -14.81 7.45
N ILE A 51 -3.71 -13.79 7.36
CA ILE A 51 -3.57 -12.99 6.14
C ILE A 51 -2.44 -13.58 5.33
N ARG A 52 -2.77 -14.13 4.14
CA ARG A 52 -1.77 -14.47 3.13
C ARG A 52 -1.21 -13.17 2.53
N ARG A 53 -0.12 -13.30 1.77
CA ARG A 53 0.54 -12.15 1.15
C ARG A 53 -0.45 -11.32 0.32
N VAL A 54 -0.56 -10.03 0.63
CA VAL A 54 -1.28 -9.07 -0.20
C VAL A 54 -0.41 -8.75 -1.42
N ARG A 55 -0.94 -8.96 -2.62
CA ARG A 55 -0.24 -8.70 -3.87
C ARG A 55 -0.72 -7.38 -4.46
N GLY A 56 0.19 -6.60 -5.04
CA GLY A 56 -0.18 -5.47 -5.89
C GLY A 56 -0.51 -5.97 -7.30
N VAL A 57 -1.56 -5.43 -7.92
CA VAL A 57 -1.76 -5.61 -9.36
C VAL A 57 -0.60 -4.99 -10.14
N PRO A 58 -0.35 -5.39 -11.41
CA PRO A 58 0.67 -4.76 -12.23
C PRO A 58 0.58 -3.22 -12.21
N GLY A 59 1.71 -2.54 -12.03
CA GLY A 59 1.79 -1.09 -11.89
C GLY A 59 1.67 -0.56 -10.45
N LEU A 60 1.42 -1.41 -9.44
CA LEU A 60 1.48 -1.05 -8.02
C LEU A 60 2.70 -1.68 -7.30
N GLN A 61 3.77 -1.94 -8.03
CA GLN A 61 5.01 -2.49 -7.47
C GLN A 61 6.10 -1.41 -7.31
N GLU A 62 5.92 -0.28 -7.98
CA GLU A 62 6.84 0.84 -7.94
C GLU A 62 6.71 1.61 -6.63
N LEU A 63 7.84 2.13 -6.13
CA LEU A 63 7.88 2.86 -4.86
C LEU A 63 7.33 4.27 -4.98
N GLY A 64 7.46 4.91 -6.15
CA GLY A 64 7.04 6.29 -6.35
C GLY A 64 5.53 6.49 -6.16
N LEU A 65 5.14 7.64 -5.62
CA LEU A 65 3.73 7.98 -5.49
C LEU A 65 3.09 8.04 -6.88
N ARG A 66 2.00 7.29 -7.06
CA ARG A 66 1.30 7.16 -8.33
C ARG A 66 0.25 8.26 -8.48
N ARG A 67 0.40 9.10 -9.50
CA ARG A 67 -0.55 10.13 -9.87
C ARG A 67 -1.36 9.69 -11.08
N ALA A 68 -2.68 9.72 -10.96
CA ALA A 68 -3.58 9.51 -12.09
C ALA A 68 -3.75 10.82 -12.88
N GLU A 69 -3.59 10.73 -14.19
CA GLU A 69 -3.73 11.87 -15.10
C GLU A 69 -5.16 11.92 -15.67
N ALA A 70 -5.54 13.10 -16.16
CA ALA A 70 -6.87 13.33 -16.73
C ALA A 70 -7.14 12.55 -18.03
N ASP A 71 -6.09 12.17 -18.74
CA ASP A 71 -6.15 11.37 -19.98
C ASP A 71 -6.24 9.85 -19.73
N GLY A 72 -6.27 9.43 -18.45
CA GLY A 72 -6.29 8.02 -18.05
C GLY A 72 -4.90 7.40 -17.88
N GLY A 73 -3.83 8.16 -18.12
CA GLY A 73 -2.45 7.75 -17.85
C GLY A 73 -2.09 7.82 -16.38
N PHE A 74 -0.85 7.41 -16.08
CA PHE A 74 -0.28 7.52 -14.75
C PHE A 74 1.13 8.08 -14.81
N ALA A 75 1.44 9.00 -13.89
CA ALA A 75 2.80 9.43 -13.61
C ALA A 75 3.27 8.86 -12.27
N ILE A 76 4.54 8.46 -12.23
CA ILE A 76 5.19 7.99 -11.00
C ILE A 76 6.15 9.08 -10.54
N ALA A 77 6.01 9.49 -9.28
CA ALA A 77 6.89 10.50 -8.70
C ALA A 77 8.32 9.96 -8.56
N PRO A 78 9.34 10.64 -9.10
CA PRO A 78 10.70 10.13 -9.10
C PRO A 78 11.44 10.29 -7.75
N TRP A 79 10.99 11.22 -6.90
CA TRP A 79 11.66 11.61 -5.66
C TRP A 79 10.78 11.50 -4.42
N ASP A 80 9.52 11.11 -4.62
CA ASP A 80 8.53 10.93 -3.56
C ASP A 80 8.07 9.49 -3.58
N GLU A 81 8.54 8.69 -2.63
CA GLU A 81 8.44 7.25 -2.63
C GLU A 81 7.75 6.73 -1.36
N TRP A 82 7.07 5.61 -1.47
CA TRP A 82 6.74 4.79 -0.32
C TRP A 82 8.01 4.17 0.27
N LEU A 83 8.02 3.95 1.58
CA LEU A 83 9.16 3.35 2.31
C LEU A 83 9.48 1.92 1.84
N ALA A 84 8.49 1.20 1.36
CA ALA A 84 8.57 -0.15 0.82
C ALA A 84 7.47 -0.33 -0.26
N PRO A 85 7.45 -1.44 -1.01
CA PRO A 85 6.39 -1.69 -1.99
C PRO A 85 5.00 -1.47 -1.39
N PRO A 86 4.10 -0.74 -2.08
CA PRO A 86 2.78 -0.40 -1.56
C PRO A 86 1.97 -1.59 -1.07
N SER A 87 2.08 -2.75 -1.73
CA SER A 87 1.41 -3.98 -1.30
C SER A 87 1.90 -4.51 0.04
N ASP A 88 3.20 -4.41 0.31
CA ASP A 88 3.79 -4.89 1.56
C ASP A 88 3.40 -3.96 2.72
N LEU A 89 3.38 -2.65 2.47
CA LEU A 89 2.90 -1.66 3.44
C LEU A 89 1.40 -1.83 3.71
N ALA A 90 0.59 -2.03 2.65
CA ALA A 90 -0.84 -2.28 2.79
C ALA A 90 -1.13 -3.57 3.57
N GLU A 91 -0.35 -4.64 3.36
CA GLU A 91 -0.46 -5.88 4.15
C GLU A 91 -0.19 -5.64 5.63
N ALA A 92 0.90 -4.95 5.96
CA ALA A 92 1.24 -4.64 7.35
C ALA A 92 0.16 -3.78 8.01
N ALA A 93 -0.33 -2.75 7.29
CA ALA A 93 -1.40 -1.88 7.75
C ALA A 93 -2.73 -2.64 7.93
N LEU A 94 -3.10 -3.50 6.97
CA LEU A 94 -4.33 -4.32 7.04
C LEU A 94 -4.30 -5.26 8.24
N ARG A 95 -3.15 -5.87 8.52
CA ARG A 95 -2.97 -6.74 9.70
C ARG A 95 -3.21 -5.96 10.99
N SER A 96 -2.60 -4.79 11.12
CA SER A 96 -2.78 -3.91 12.27
C SER A 96 -4.22 -3.45 12.42
N TRP A 97 -4.87 -3.07 11.33
CA TRP A 97 -6.28 -2.64 11.30
C TRP A 97 -7.22 -3.75 11.76
N LEU A 98 -7.11 -4.94 11.18
CA LEU A 98 -7.97 -6.07 11.51
C LEU A 98 -7.70 -6.61 12.92
N GLN A 99 -6.45 -6.56 13.40
CA GLN A 99 -6.15 -6.87 14.81
C GLN A 99 -6.85 -5.90 15.77
N ALA A 100 -6.94 -4.63 15.39
CA ALA A 100 -7.60 -3.59 16.20
C ALA A 100 -9.14 -3.59 16.03
N SER A 101 -9.69 -4.32 15.06
CA SER A 101 -11.13 -4.33 14.77
C SER A 101 -11.98 -5.04 15.83
N GLY A 102 -11.39 -5.99 16.57
CA GLY A 102 -12.10 -6.87 17.47
C GLY A 102 -12.92 -7.97 16.80
N LEU A 103 -12.78 -8.17 15.50
CA LEU A 103 -13.48 -9.26 14.77
C LEU A 103 -12.79 -10.61 14.98
N PHE A 104 -11.49 -10.60 15.22
CA PHE A 104 -10.65 -11.78 15.32
C PHE A 104 -9.93 -11.82 16.66
N SER A 105 -9.74 -13.01 17.23
CA SER A 105 -8.95 -13.19 18.45
C SER A 105 -7.46 -12.92 18.21
N ALA A 106 -6.98 -13.23 17.01
CA ALA A 106 -5.65 -12.89 16.53
C ALA A 106 -5.65 -12.76 15.00
N VAL A 107 -4.74 -11.93 14.46
CA VAL A 107 -4.46 -11.82 13.04
C VAL A 107 -2.99 -12.19 12.82
N VAL A 108 -2.75 -13.27 12.09
CA VAL A 108 -1.43 -13.87 11.93
C VAL A 108 -0.94 -13.82 10.49
N ALA A 109 0.36 -13.98 10.30
CA ALA A 109 1.03 -14.05 9.01
C ALA A 109 1.43 -15.49 8.68
N PRO A 110 1.75 -15.81 7.41
CA PRO A 110 2.34 -17.08 7.03
C PRO A 110 3.60 -17.39 7.85
N GLY A 111 3.75 -18.65 8.23
CA GLY A 111 4.81 -19.10 9.12
C GLY A 111 4.47 -19.05 10.62
N SER A 112 3.33 -18.47 11.01
CA SER A 112 2.81 -18.60 12.37
C SER A 112 2.44 -20.06 12.67
N ARG A 113 2.71 -20.50 13.91
CA ARG A 113 2.26 -21.81 14.43
C ARG A 113 0.86 -21.77 15.05
N ALA A 114 0.21 -20.60 15.06
CA ALA A 114 -1.14 -20.47 15.59
C ALA A 114 -2.13 -21.22 14.68
N GLU A 115 -2.98 -22.01 15.28
CA GLU A 115 -4.12 -22.60 14.56
C GLU A 115 -5.05 -21.50 14.08
N HIS A 116 -5.46 -21.56 12.84
CA HIS A 116 -6.37 -20.60 12.20
C HIS A 116 -7.44 -21.33 11.42
N THR A 117 -8.60 -20.73 11.34
CA THR A 117 -9.74 -21.26 10.59
C THR A 117 -10.19 -20.33 9.47
N LEU A 118 -9.74 -19.09 9.50
CA LEU A 118 -10.03 -18.09 8.47
C LEU A 118 -8.75 -17.70 7.75
N VAL A 119 -8.83 -17.59 6.44
CA VAL A 119 -7.73 -17.17 5.57
C VAL A 119 -8.20 -16.05 4.68
N LEU A 120 -7.46 -14.94 4.67
CA LEU A 120 -7.66 -13.81 3.79
C LEU A 120 -6.64 -13.84 2.66
N GLU A 121 -7.11 -13.87 1.43
CA GLU A 121 -6.32 -13.65 0.23
C GLU A 121 -6.77 -12.35 -0.41
N ALA A 122 -5.86 -11.40 -0.59
CA ALA A 122 -6.18 -10.07 -1.05
C ALA A 122 -5.18 -9.55 -2.08
N GLN A 123 -5.65 -8.62 -2.90
CA GLN A 123 -4.85 -7.83 -3.82
C GLN A 123 -5.12 -6.34 -3.58
N LEU A 124 -4.07 -5.54 -3.59
CA LEU A 124 -4.15 -4.09 -3.71
C LEU A 124 -4.41 -3.77 -5.20
N THR A 125 -5.58 -3.25 -5.51
CA THR A 125 -6.03 -3.02 -6.90
C THR A 125 -5.86 -1.57 -7.34
N VAL A 126 -5.96 -0.63 -6.39
CA VAL A 126 -5.79 0.81 -6.61
C VAL A 126 -5.04 1.40 -5.44
N LEU A 127 -4.09 2.27 -5.71
CA LEU A 127 -3.49 3.20 -4.76
C LEU A 127 -2.87 4.34 -5.55
N ASP A 128 -3.62 5.42 -5.69
CA ASP A 128 -3.21 6.61 -6.45
C ASP A 128 -3.89 7.87 -5.93
N TYR A 129 -3.38 9.01 -6.39
CA TYR A 129 -4.06 10.29 -6.22
C TYR A 129 -4.35 10.92 -7.58
N ALA A 130 -5.50 11.58 -7.70
CA ALA A 130 -6.04 12.16 -8.92
C ALA A 130 -6.28 13.67 -8.71
N PRO A 131 -5.32 14.56 -9.00
CA PRO A 131 -5.48 16.01 -8.81
C PRO A 131 -6.65 16.58 -9.59
N ALA A 132 -6.90 16.08 -10.80
CA ALA A 132 -8.03 16.54 -11.63
C ALA A 132 -9.40 16.23 -11.01
N ALA A 133 -9.49 15.19 -10.19
CA ALA A 133 -10.70 14.80 -9.47
C ALA A 133 -10.70 15.29 -8.00
N ASN A 134 -9.65 15.95 -7.54
CA ASN A 134 -9.45 16.35 -6.15
C ASN A 134 -9.64 15.19 -5.15
N GLU A 135 -9.17 13.99 -5.49
CA GLU A 135 -9.31 12.81 -4.64
C GLU A 135 -8.05 11.93 -4.66
N ALA A 136 -7.87 11.16 -3.59
CA ALA A 136 -7.03 9.99 -3.55
C ALA A 136 -7.90 8.74 -3.48
N ARG A 137 -7.41 7.63 -4.02
CA ARG A 137 -8.15 6.38 -4.17
C ARG A 137 -7.33 5.20 -3.70
N ALA A 138 -8.00 4.25 -3.06
CA ALA A 138 -7.44 2.95 -2.74
C ALA A 138 -8.46 1.85 -3.03
N GLY A 139 -8.01 0.64 -3.32
CA GLY A 139 -8.90 -0.49 -3.55
C GLY A 139 -8.24 -1.80 -3.18
N LEU A 140 -9.05 -2.72 -2.64
CA LEU A 140 -8.65 -4.10 -2.37
C LEU A 140 -9.72 -5.04 -2.88
N ALA A 141 -9.28 -6.14 -3.48
CA ALA A 141 -10.15 -7.22 -3.89
C ALA A 141 -9.61 -8.56 -3.39
N GLY A 142 -10.49 -9.52 -3.18
CA GLY A 142 -10.04 -10.83 -2.70
C GLY A 142 -11.16 -11.71 -2.16
N VAL A 143 -10.75 -12.70 -1.38
CA VAL A 143 -11.64 -13.69 -0.78
C VAL A 143 -11.30 -13.93 0.68
N LEU A 144 -12.34 -14.15 1.48
CA LEU A 144 -12.23 -14.72 2.82
C LEU A 144 -12.63 -16.20 2.75
N LEU A 145 -11.74 -17.06 3.18
CA LEU A 145 -11.92 -18.51 3.17
C LEU A 145 -12.15 -19.04 4.58
N LEU A 146 -13.02 -20.02 4.71
CA LEU A 146 -13.04 -20.93 5.84
C LEU A 146 -12.18 -22.14 5.48
N GLU A 147 -11.09 -22.32 6.19
CA GLU A 147 -10.16 -23.43 5.99
C GLU A 147 -10.33 -24.47 7.11
N ARG A 148 -10.53 -25.71 6.74
CA ARG A 148 -10.61 -26.89 7.63
C ARG A 148 -9.67 -27.94 7.08
N SER A 149 -9.20 -28.84 7.92
CA SER A 149 -8.10 -29.80 7.67
C SER A 149 -8.03 -30.42 6.27
N LEU A 150 -9.13 -30.56 5.55
CA LEU A 150 -9.21 -31.18 4.23
C LEU A 150 -10.01 -30.39 3.20
N SER A 151 -10.49 -29.19 3.54
CA SER A 151 -11.33 -28.41 2.63
C SER A 151 -11.23 -26.91 2.91
N SER A 152 -11.26 -26.12 1.85
CA SER A 152 -11.43 -24.67 1.91
C SER A 152 -12.74 -24.26 1.25
N ARG A 153 -13.49 -23.36 1.87
CA ARG A 153 -14.73 -22.81 1.34
C ARG A 153 -14.66 -21.30 1.34
N VAL A 154 -15.01 -20.69 0.22
CA VAL A 154 -15.18 -19.23 0.13
C VAL A 154 -16.37 -18.81 1.01
N LEU A 155 -16.12 -17.94 1.97
CA LEU A 155 -17.14 -17.31 2.80
C LEU A 155 -17.62 -16.01 2.20
N LEU A 156 -16.69 -15.24 1.63
CA LEU A 156 -16.94 -13.92 1.09
C LEU A 156 -15.96 -13.64 -0.04
N THR A 157 -16.46 -13.08 -1.14
CA THR A 157 -15.66 -12.40 -2.16
C THR A 157 -15.90 -10.91 -2.01
N PHE A 158 -14.87 -10.09 -2.12
CA PHE A 158 -14.99 -8.64 -1.96
C PHE A 158 -14.19 -7.89 -3.03
N ASP A 159 -14.68 -6.72 -3.39
CA ASP A 159 -13.99 -5.65 -4.11
C ASP A 159 -14.41 -4.35 -3.43
N VAL A 160 -13.55 -3.82 -2.59
CA VAL A 160 -13.81 -2.63 -1.78
C VAL A 160 -12.94 -1.47 -2.24
N ARG A 161 -13.50 -0.27 -2.13
CA ARG A 161 -12.85 0.95 -2.56
C ARG A 161 -12.98 2.02 -1.49
N GLY A 162 -11.92 2.75 -1.29
CA GLY A 162 -11.90 3.92 -0.42
C GLY A 162 -11.46 5.15 -1.16
N ARG A 163 -11.92 6.30 -0.69
CA ARG A 163 -11.62 7.61 -1.24
C ARG A 163 -11.32 8.60 -0.12
N ALA A 164 -10.48 9.57 -0.43
CA ALA A 164 -10.24 10.69 0.46
C ALA A 164 -10.09 11.98 -0.35
N PRO A 165 -10.53 13.13 0.17
CA PRO A 165 -10.36 14.40 -0.51
C PRO A 165 -8.88 14.76 -0.64
N LEU A 166 -8.52 15.35 -1.76
CA LEU A 166 -7.22 15.89 -2.04
C LEU A 166 -7.36 17.40 -2.30
N ALA A 167 -6.63 18.22 -1.58
CA ALA A 167 -6.64 19.67 -1.80
C ALA A 167 -6.09 20.02 -3.19
N ALA A 168 -6.64 21.04 -3.81
CA ALA A 168 -6.10 21.56 -5.07
C ALA A 168 -4.65 22.03 -4.87
N GLY A 169 -3.75 21.63 -5.77
CA GLY A 169 -2.33 21.93 -5.64
C GLY A 169 -1.60 21.20 -4.52
N ALA A 170 -2.18 20.10 -4.01
CA ALA A 170 -1.55 19.29 -2.96
C ALA A 170 -0.13 18.87 -3.34
N ASP A 171 0.80 19.05 -2.41
CA ASP A 171 2.16 18.54 -2.52
C ASP A 171 2.23 17.03 -2.23
N ALA A 172 3.40 16.43 -2.37
CA ALA A 172 3.56 14.99 -2.18
C ALA A 172 3.25 14.51 -0.76
N PRO A 173 3.62 15.20 0.34
CA PRO A 173 3.16 14.85 1.68
C PRO A 173 1.64 14.82 1.81
N ALA A 174 0.94 15.83 1.28
CA ALA A 174 -0.52 15.88 1.31
C ALA A 174 -1.15 14.77 0.45
N ALA A 175 -0.56 14.49 -0.72
CA ALA A 175 -1.00 13.38 -1.57
C ALA A 175 -0.82 12.01 -0.87
N ALA A 176 0.33 11.77 -0.25
CA ALA A 176 0.59 10.55 0.51
C ALA A 176 -0.39 10.39 1.68
N ALA A 177 -0.67 11.47 2.42
CA ALA A 177 -1.65 11.47 3.51
C ALA A 177 -3.07 11.17 3.01
N ALA A 178 -3.48 11.75 1.88
CA ALA A 178 -4.78 11.47 1.26
C ALA A 178 -4.89 10.02 0.77
N MET A 179 -3.83 9.46 0.15
CA MET A 179 -3.79 8.06 -0.25
C MET A 179 -3.88 7.12 0.97
N GLN A 180 -3.22 7.47 2.07
CA GLN A 180 -3.33 6.74 3.33
C GLN A 180 -4.76 6.80 3.90
N ALA A 181 -5.41 7.96 3.88
CA ALA A 181 -6.80 8.09 4.31
C ALA A 181 -7.76 7.28 3.43
N ALA A 182 -7.55 7.29 2.10
CA ALA A 182 -8.32 6.47 1.17
C ALA A 182 -8.16 4.96 1.47
N LEU A 183 -6.95 4.52 1.82
CA LEU A 183 -6.73 3.12 2.22
C LEU A 183 -7.46 2.79 3.53
N GLY A 184 -7.49 3.71 4.47
CA GLY A 184 -8.26 3.56 5.71
C GLY A 184 -9.76 3.42 5.47
N ASP A 185 -10.32 4.19 4.53
CA ASP A 185 -11.72 4.08 4.11
C ASP A 185 -12.00 2.73 3.43
N ALA A 186 -11.10 2.24 2.56
CA ALA A 186 -11.21 0.90 1.98
C ALA A 186 -11.16 -0.21 3.06
N PHE A 187 -10.32 -0.07 4.09
CA PHE A 187 -10.28 -1.02 5.20
C PHE A 187 -11.56 -0.99 6.05
N ALA A 188 -12.16 0.17 6.24
CA ALA A 188 -13.43 0.29 6.93
C ALA A 188 -14.57 -0.39 6.16
N GLU A 189 -14.57 -0.26 4.82
CA GLU A 189 -15.51 -0.97 3.95
C GLU A 189 -15.32 -2.48 4.03
N LEU A 190 -14.08 -2.96 3.96
CA LEU A 190 -13.74 -4.37 4.12
C LEU A 190 -14.20 -4.92 5.47
N GLU A 191 -14.01 -4.17 6.55
CA GLU A 191 -14.47 -4.54 7.88
C GLU A 191 -15.99 -4.71 7.93
N ARG A 192 -16.74 -3.81 7.29
CA ARG A 192 -18.21 -3.93 7.18
C ARG A 192 -18.61 -5.19 6.41
N ALA A 193 -17.94 -5.48 5.29
CA ALA A 193 -18.16 -6.68 4.52
C ALA A 193 -17.90 -7.96 5.35
N PHE A 194 -16.85 -7.97 6.16
CA PHE A 194 -16.55 -9.09 7.05
C PHE A 194 -17.60 -9.28 8.13
N VAL A 195 -18.09 -8.22 8.76
CA VAL A 195 -19.18 -8.29 9.75
C VAL A 195 -20.42 -8.94 9.13
N ALA A 196 -20.83 -8.50 7.94
CA ALA A 196 -21.99 -9.04 7.22
C ALA A 196 -21.78 -10.52 6.82
N GLY A 197 -20.60 -10.83 6.23
CA GLY A 197 -20.29 -12.19 5.75
C GLY A 197 -20.16 -13.21 6.88
N LEU A 198 -19.55 -12.85 8.02
CA LEU A 198 -19.40 -13.74 9.16
C LEU A 198 -20.75 -13.98 9.87
N ALA A 199 -21.63 -12.98 9.95
CA ALA A 199 -22.98 -13.14 10.49
C ALA A 199 -23.82 -14.10 9.64
N GLY A 200 -23.79 -13.96 8.30
CA GLY A 200 -24.46 -14.88 7.39
C GLY A 200 -23.96 -16.33 7.49
N ALA A 201 -22.65 -16.53 7.62
CA ALA A 201 -22.06 -17.86 7.78
C ALA A 201 -22.44 -18.54 9.12
N SER A 202 -22.72 -17.77 10.16
CA SER A 202 -23.18 -18.28 11.46
C SER A 202 -24.65 -18.68 11.43
N ALA A 203 -25.48 -17.99 10.68
CA ALA A 203 -26.90 -18.28 10.54
C ALA A 203 -27.19 -19.50 9.63
N ALA A 204 -26.25 -19.92 8.80
CA ALA A 204 -26.34 -21.05 7.88
C ALA A 204 -25.84 -22.41 8.48
N ARG A 205 -25.54 -22.43 9.79
CA ARG A 205 -25.17 -23.63 10.55
C ARG A 205 -26.34 -24.15 11.37
#